data_ae86953d9e5af6a07b3d18e18947c80f
#
_entry.id   ae86953d9e5af6a07b3d18e18947c80f
#
_cell.length_a   1.000
_cell.length_b   1.000
_cell.length_c   1.000
_cell.angle_alpha   90.00
_cell.angle_beta   90.00
_cell.angle_gamma   90.00
#
_symmetry.space_group_name_H-M   'P 1'
#
loop_
_entity.id
_entity.type
_entity.pdbx_description
1 polymer ?
#
loop_
_entity_poly.entity_id
_entity_poly.type
_entity_poly.pdbx_seq_one_letter_code
_entity_poly.pdbx_strand_id
1 'polypeptide(L)'
;MKKISLAGACLLALSLMMGSGAAMAKTPPDQLIIGMNMNNLLSLDPAAMTGNEVVGIVVNLYDSLVELDPNQLTNVKPALAESWDISPDGKMLTFHLRKNVKFHSGNPLTADDVVWSMRRLLHLNLAQASVWKSYGFSKKNIDEQVSAPDDYTVQLRLPKANDPQLVIYSLGALGNLGVLDRKTVQNHEVNNDWGNRWLTTNEAGSGPFSLETWQAKDVLLMKRNPDYWREAAKMNRVVLRHFQESQTLRLMIAKGDLDIANNMAVSDINALRKDPDVTVEAVQKGTVYYVAMSMKEPHFANPKVREAVRYLVDYQGINKALMPGYGVLHQRPIKAGMPSTLPDPGYKLDVPRAKKLLAEAGYPDGFDTTLRVLADQPFLNIAIAVQSTLMQAGINAKIIT
;
A
#
# COMPACT_ATOMS: atom_id res chain seq x y z
N MET A 1 83.64 0.77 -5.32
CA MET A 1 82.51 -0.13 -5.47
C MET A 1 81.76 -0.17 -4.15
N LYS A 2 80.68 0.63 -4.00
CA LYS A 2 79.86 0.67 -2.78
C LYS A 2 78.67 -0.25 -2.95
N LYS A 3 78.55 -1.28 -2.08
CA LYS A 3 77.36 -2.14 -1.96
C LYS A 3 76.24 -1.36 -1.31
N ILE A 4 75.16 -1.09 -2.05
CA ILE A 4 73.92 -0.55 -1.52
C ILE A 4 73.07 -1.72 -1.02
N SER A 5 72.77 -1.69 0.28
CA SER A 5 72.04 -2.73 1.00
C SER A 5 70.56 -2.78 0.56
N LEU A 6 70.14 -3.95 0.15
CA LEU A 6 68.78 -4.28 -0.30
C LEU A 6 67.69 -4.27 0.85
N ALA A 7 68.12 -3.94 2.07
CA ALA A 7 67.22 -3.99 3.25
C ALA A 7 66.37 -2.75 3.44
N GLY A 8 66.64 -1.63 2.76
CA GLY A 8 65.89 -0.36 2.91
C GLY A 8 64.63 -0.27 2.03
N ALA A 9 64.50 -1.09 0.98
CA ALA A 9 63.38 -0.98 0.04
C ALA A 9 62.13 -1.79 0.45
N CYS A 10 62.28 -2.78 1.33
CA CYS A 10 61.15 -3.62 1.78
C CYS A 10 60.33 -2.99 2.95
N LEU A 11 60.88 -2.03 3.70
CA LEU A 11 60.19 -1.39 4.79
C LEU A 11 59.29 -0.21 4.36
N LEU A 12 59.50 0.36 3.16
CA LEU A 12 58.63 1.42 2.64
C LEU A 12 57.40 0.84 1.86
N ALA A 13 57.43 -0.42 1.43
CA ALA A 13 56.30 -1.03 0.75
C ALA A 13 55.26 -1.65 1.71
N LEU A 14 55.62 -1.87 2.99
CA LEU A 14 54.71 -2.42 3.99
C LEU A 14 53.88 -1.36 4.74
N SER A 15 54.26 -0.10 4.66
CA SER A 15 53.52 1.01 5.29
C SER A 15 52.41 1.62 4.42
N LEU A 16 52.30 1.24 3.13
CA LEU A 16 51.22 1.69 2.25
C LEU A 16 50.01 0.74 2.19
N MET A 17 50.05 -0.42 2.86
CA MET A 17 48.95 -1.39 2.87
C MET A 17 48.08 -1.34 4.14
N MET A 18 48.30 -0.44 5.06
CA MET A 18 47.45 -0.29 6.27
C MET A 18 46.53 0.93 6.25
N GLY A 19 46.10 1.38 5.09
CA GLY A 19 45.24 2.56 4.96
C GLY A 19 43.98 2.39 4.12
N SER A 20 43.68 1.17 3.63
CA SER A 20 42.37 0.90 3.03
C SER A 20 41.42 0.40 4.11
N GLY A 21 41.10 1.27 5.08
CA GLY A 21 39.82 1.19 5.75
C GLY A 21 38.78 1.16 4.61
N ALA A 22 38.07 0.06 4.45
CA ALA A 22 36.91 0.01 3.56
C ALA A 22 36.03 1.18 3.95
N ALA A 23 36.07 2.27 3.17
CA ALA A 23 35.09 3.32 3.26
C ALA A 23 33.76 2.62 2.98
N MET A 24 33.05 2.31 4.05
CA MET A 24 31.65 1.92 3.95
C MET A 24 31.00 3.04 3.15
N ALA A 25 30.61 2.76 1.93
CA ALA A 25 29.92 3.73 1.09
C ALA A 25 28.58 3.99 1.76
N LYS A 26 28.53 4.98 2.65
CA LYS A 26 27.28 5.48 3.21
C LYS A 26 26.44 5.99 2.03
N THR A 27 25.17 5.70 2.07
CA THR A 27 24.19 6.29 1.15
C THR A 27 24.43 7.79 1.06
N PRO A 28 24.49 8.40 -0.12
CA PRO A 28 24.58 9.85 -0.26
C PRO A 28 23.48 10.52 0.56
N PRO A 29 23.76 11.64 1.26
CA PRO A 29 22.83 12.25 2.23
C PRO A 29 21.54 12.78 1.60
N ASP A 30 21.48 12.86 0.28
CA ASP A 30 20.33 13.30 -0.51
C ASP A 30 19.60 12.12 -1.22
N GLN A 31 19.98 10.88 -0.90
CA GLN A 31 19.32 9.66 -1.36
C GLN A 31 18.71 8.88 -0.21
N LEU A 32 17.67 8.12 -0.50
CA LEU A 32 17.02 7.19 0.42
C LEU A 32 16.93 5.81 -0.25
N ILE A 33 17.54 4.79 0.36
CA ILE A 33 17.54 3.42 -0.14
C ILE A 33 16.60 2.58 0.73
N ILE A 34 15.53 2.06 0.14
CA ILE A 34 14.51 1.28 0.82
C ILE A 34 14.55 -0.17 0.30
N GLY A 35 14.79 -1.12 1.18
CA GLY A 35 14.69 -2.55 0.89
C GLY A 35 13.29 -3.07 1.21
N MET A 36 12.67 -3.77 0.26
CA MET A 36 11.34 -4.35 0.43
C MET A 36 11.07 -5.49 -0.56
N ASN A 37 10.08 -6.32 -0.27
CA ASN A 37 9.58 -7.26 -1.27
C ASN A 37 8.66 -6.52 -2.26
N MET A 38 9.00 -6.55 -3.55
CA MET A 38 8.23 -5.91 -4.63
C MET A 38 7.47 -6.92 -5.52
N ASN A 39 7.26 -8.17 -5.06
CA ASN A 39 6.54 -9.19 -5.86
C ASN A 39 5.13 -8.75 -6.24
N ASN A 40 4.48 -7.96 -5.40
CA ASN A 40 3.11 -7.47 -5.61
C ASN A 40 3.05 -6.11 -6.33
N LEU A 41 4.19 -5.53 -6.68
CA LEU A 41 4.25 -4.33 -7.52
C LEU A 41 4.07 -4.74 -8.99
N LEU A 42 2.84 -4.77 -9.44
CA LEU A 42 2.46 -5.23 -10.78
C LEU A 42 2.18 -4.10 -11.76
N SER A 43 1.91 -2.89 -11.26
CA SER A 43 1.55 -1.74 -12.08
C SER A 43 1.77 -0.43 -11.32
N LEU A 44 2.14 0.62 -12.04
CA LEU A 44 2.17 2.01 -11.56
C LEU A 44 0.90 2.79 -11.92
N ASP A 45 -0.04 2.17 -12.63
CA ASP A 45 -1.35 2.75 -12.94
C ASP A 45 -2.15 2.95 -11.64
N PRO A 46 -2.51 4.19 -11.26
CA PRO A 46 -3.26 4.45 -10.03
C PRO A 46 -4.63 3.75 -10.01
N ALA A 47 -5.24 3.48 -11.17
CA ALA A 47 -6.52 2.76 -11.25
C ALA A 47 -6.39 1.26 -10.91
N ALA A 48 -5.22 0.66 -11.15
CA ALA A 48 -4.94 -0.76 -10.93
C ALA A 48 -4.34 -1.06 -9.56
N MET A 49 -4.05 -0.04 -8.77
CA MET A 49 -3.31 -0.14 -7.52
C MET A 49 -3.99 -1.07 -6.50
N THR A 50 -3.21 -2.01 -5.98
CA THR A 50 -3.61 -2.92 -4.89
C THR A 50 -2.43 -3.12 -3.95
N GLY A 51 -2.70 -3.20 -2.64
CA GLY A 51 -1.66 -3.41 -1.62
C GLY A 51 -0.94 -2.13 -1.17
N ASN A 52 -0.48 -2.18 0.08
CA ASN A 52 0.11 -1.01 0.74
C ASN A 52 1.47 -0.60 0.16
N GLU A 53 2.23 -1.55 -0.35
CA GLU A 53 3.55 -1.31 -0.96
C GLU A 53 3.42 -0.45 -2.21
N VAL A 54 2.44 -0.77 -3.06
CA VAL A 54 2.14 -0.02 -4.29
C VAL A 54 1.62 1.36 -3.96
N VAL A 55 0.74 1.47 -2.94
CA VAL A 55 0.24 2.77 -2.45
C VAL A 55 1.39 3.70 -2.10
N GLY A 56 2.39 3.24 -1.32
CA GLY A 56 3.53 4.05 -0.91
C GLY A 56 4.35 4.60 -2.08
N ILE A 57 4.34 3.93 -3.24
CA ILE A 57 5.00 4.39 -4.47
C ILE A 57 4.11 5.38 -5.22
N VAL A 58 2.87 4.98 -5.49
CA VAL A 58 1.93 5.73 -6.33
C VAL A 58 1.60 7.10 -5.74
N VAL A 59 1.45 7.23 -4.41
CA VAL A 59 1.19 8.52 -3.75
C VAL A 59 2.37 9.50 -3.83
N ASN A 60 3.56 9.04 -4.18
CA ASN A 60 4.70 9.89 -4.44
C ASN A 60 4.84 10.30 -5.92
N LEU A 61 4.17 9.59 -6.82
CA LEU A 61 4.15 9.89 -8.25
C LEU A 61 2.94 10.75 -8.66
N TYR A 62 1.80 10.63 -7.95
CA TYR A 62 0.54 11.27 -8.29
C TYR A 62 -0.02 12.08 -7.13
N ASP A 63 -0.70 13.16 -7.45
CA ASP A 63 -1.53 13.90 -6.50
C ASP A 63 -3.02 13.57 -6.67
N SER A 64 -3.80 13.83 -5.62
CA SER A 64 -5.25 13.75 -5.58
C SER A 64 -5.86 15.13 -5.35
N LEU A 65 -7.19 15.27 -5.45
CA LEU A 65 -7.89 16.54 -5.21
C LEU A 65 -7.71 17.03 -3.78
N VAL A 66 -7.78 16.12 -2.82
CA VAL A 66 -7.60 16.37 -1.39
C VAL A 66 -6.73 15.27 -0.80
N GLU A 67 -6.21 15.46 0.40
CA GLU A 67 -5.41 14.45 1.11
C GLU A 67 -5.89 14.25 2.54
N LEU A 68 -5.57 13.10 3.14
CA LEU A 68 -5.79 12.85 4.55
C LEU A 68 -4.56 13.28 5.35
N ASP A 69 -4.80 13.89 6.51
CA ASP A 69 -3.72 14.15 7.46
C ASP A 69 -3.15 12.82 7.97
N PRO A 70 -1.84 12.53 7.77
CA PRO A 70 -1.25 11.26 8.21
C PRO A 70 -1.32 11.05 9.73
N ASN A 71 -1.40 12.12 10.51
CA ASN A 71 -1.51 12.07 11.96
C ASN A 71 -2.97 12.02 12.45
N GLN A 72 -3.90 12.40 11.59
CA GLN A 72 -5.32 12.51 11.93
C GLN A 72 -6.19 12.10 10.73
N LEU A 73 -6.25 10.79 10.47
CA LEU A 73 -6.85 10.22 9.26
C LEU A 73 -8.32 10.61 8.98
N THR A 74 -9.01 11.22 9.95
CA THR A 74 -10.37 11.78 9.75
C THR A 74 -10.36 13.21 9.25
N ASN A 75 -9.18 13.87 9.21
CA ASN A 75 -9.03 15.25 8.77
C ASN A 75 -8.62 15.29 7.30
N VAL A 76 -9.45 15.91 6.46
CA VAL A 76 -9.19 16.11 5.04
C VAL A 76 -8.57 17.48 4.83
N LYS A 77 -7.43 17.51 4.12
CA LYS A 77 -6.67 18.72 3.80
C LYS A 77 -6.74 19.03 2.30
N PRO A 78 -6.63 20.31 1.91
CA PRO A 78 -6.43 20.71 0.53
C PRO A 78 -5.18 20.08 -0.10
N ALA A 79 -5.34 19.60 -1.35
CA ALA A 79 -4.24 19.14 -2.19
C ALA A 79 -4.30 19.83 -3.56
N LEU A 80 -4.58 19.15 -4.67
CA LEU A 80 -4.78 19.82 -5.98
C LEU A 80 -5.95 20.81 -5.96
N ALA A 81 -7.02 20.52 -5.19
CA ALA A 81 -8.04 21.49 -4.84
C ALA A 81 -7.57 22.33 -3.65
N GLU A 82 -7.60 23.65 -3.77
CA GLU A 82 -7.32 24.57 -2.65
C GLU A 82 -8.55 24.75 -1.73
N SER A 83 -9.75 24.52 -2.25
CA SER A 83 -11.01 24.53 -1.51
C SER A 83 -12.08 23.73 -2.25
N TRP A 84 -13.18 23.48 -1.56
CA TRP A 84 -14.37 22.85 -2.13
C TRP A 84 -15.64 23.30 -1.44
N ASP A 85 -16.76 23.25 -2.18
CA ASP A 85 -18.11 23.56 -1.72
C ASP A 85 -19.02 22.34 -1.84
N ILE A 86 -19.98 22.24 -0.93
CA ILE A 86 -21.05 21.25 -0.94
C ILE A 86 -22.36 22.00 -1.13
N SER A 87 -23.15 21.61 -2.14
CA SER A 87 -24.48 22.22 -2.35
C SER A 87 -25.39 21.96 -1.15
N PRO A 88 -26.40 22.83 -0.89
CA PRO A 88 -27.31 22.69 0.25
C PRO A 88 -28.06 21.35 0.30
N ASP A 89 -28.30 20.73 -0.87
CA ASP A 89 -28.94 19.41 -0.96
C ASP A 89 -27.95 18.23 -0.82
N GLY A 90 -26.65 18.52 -0.63
CA GLY A 90 -25.60 17.53 -0.48
C GLY A 90 -25.27 16.74 -1.75
N LYS A 91 -25.80 17.11 -2.91
CA LYS A 91 -25.67 16.32 -4.15
C LYS A 91 -24.59 16.79 -5.11
N MET A 92 -24.08 18.00 -4.93
CA MET A 92 -23.01 18.55 -5.77
C MET A 92 -21.81 18.92 -4.92
N LEU A 93 -20.65 18.40 -5.30
CA LEU A 93 -19.35 18.82 -4.80
C LEU A 93 -18.68 19.67 -5.88
N THR A 94 -18.22 20.86 -5.53
CA THR A 94 -17.48 21.74 -6.44
C THR A 94 -16.08 21.94 -5.86
N PHE A 95 -15.05 21.55 -6.60
CA PHE A 95 -13.64 21.68 -6.22
C PHE A 95 -12.99 22.79 -7.00
N HIS A 96 -12.27 23.68 -6.32
CA HIS A 96 -11.51 24.80 -6.92
C HIS A 96 -10.04 24.42 -6.95
N LEU A 97 -9.49 24.25 -8.17
CA LEU A 97 -8.13 23.77 -8.38
C LEU A 97 -7.09 24.89 -8.27
N ARG A 98 -5.88 24.51 -7.87
CA ARG A 98 -4.69 25.36 -7.94
C ARG A 98 -4.32 25.63 -9.40
N LYS A 99 -3.88 26.87 -9.70
CA LYS A 99 -3.54 27.30 -11.06
C LYS A 99 -2.08 27.11 -11.46
N ASN A 100 -1.22 26.73 -10.52
CA ASN A 100 0.23 26.65 -10.71
C ASN A 100 0.77 25.21 -10.70
N VAL A 101 -0.10 24.22 -10.87
CA VAL A 101 0.33 22.81 -10.88
C VAL A 101 0.70 22.38 -12.29
N LYS A 102 1.83 21.68 -12.40
CA LYS A 102 2.30 21.04 -13.62
C LYS A 102 2.51 19.55 -13.40
N PHE A 103 2.21 18.76 -14.39
CA PHE A 103 2.62 17.37 -14.48
C PHE A 103 4.14 17.24 -14.70
N HIS A 104 4.69 16.06 -14.46
CA HIS A 104 6.11 15.78 -14.72
C HIS A 104 6.52 15.97 -16.19
N SER A 105 5.58 15.89 -17.10
CA SER A 105 5.74 16.22 -18.53
C SER A 105 5.98 17.70 -18.79
N GLY A 106 5.65 18.58 -17.82
CA GLY A 106 5.60 20.02 -17.96
C GLY A 106 4.25 20.57 -18.43
N ASN A 107 3.28 19.72 -18.79
CA ASN A 107 1.93 20.17 -19.12
C ASN A 107 1.24 20.78 -17.89
N PRO A 108 0.43 21.86 -18.04
CA PRO A 108 -0.37 22.39 -16.94
C PRO A 108 -1.47 21.39 -16.57
N LEU A 109 -1.76 21.28 -15.26
CA LEU A 109 -2.87 20.49 -14.75
C LEU A 109 -4.14 21.33 -14.80
N THR A 110 -5.20 20.78 -15.39
CA THR A 110 -6.51 21.42 -15.51
C THR A 110 -7.64 20.52 -14.99
N ALA A 111 -8.83 21.08 -14.84
CA ALA A 111 -10.02 20.35 -14.44
C ALA A 111 -10.39 19.22 -15.42
N ASP A 112 -10.08 19.38 -16.69
CA ASP A 112 -10.26 18.35 -17.71
C ASP A 112 -9.45 17.08 -17.44
N ASP A 113 -8.24 17.20 -16.85
CA ASP A 113 -7.40 16.06 -16.49
C ASP A 113 -8.04 15.27 -15.35
N VAL A 114 -8.63 15.97 -14.37
CA VAL A 114 -9.36 15.34 -13.26
C VAL A 114 -10.60 14.60 -13.76
N VAL A 115 -11.41 15.26 -14.60
CA VAL A 115 -12.62 14.68 -15.21
C VAL A 115 -12.25 13.44 -16.01
N TRP A 116 -11.22 13.53 -16.84
CA TRP A 116 -10.75 12.41 -17.66
C TRP A 116 -10.23 11.26 -16.79
N SER A 117 -9.48 11.54 -15.71
CA SER A 117 -8.96 10.52 -14.78
C SER A 117 -10.09 9.74 -14.11
N MET A 118 -11.17 10.43 -13.67
CA MET A 118 -12.35 9.76 -13.12
C MET A 118 -13.09 8.90 -14.15
N ARG A 119 -13.29 9.42 -15.36
CA ARG A 119 -13.90 8.67 -16.47
C ARG A 119 -13.09 7.42 -16.77
N ARG A 120 -11.79 7.57 -16.95
CA ARG A 120 -10.84 6.50 -17.22
C ARG A 120 -10.94 5.39 -16.17
N LEU A 121 -10.88 5.73 -14.89
CA LEU A 121 -10.94 4.80 -13.78
C LEU A 121 -12.20 3.91 -13.83
N LEU A 122 -13.35 4.48 -14.12
CA LEU A 122 -14.62 3.75 -14.20
C LEU A 122 -14.77 2.97 -15.52
N HIS A 123 -14.22 3.46 -16.63
CA HIS A 123 -14.21 2.75 -17.89
C HIS A 123 -13.33 1.50 -17.85
N LEU A 124 -12.15 1.58 -17.28
CA LEU A 124 -11.24 0.45 -17.09
C LEU A 124 -11.77 -0.57 -16.07
N ASN A 125 -12.55 -0.11 -15.09
CA ASN A 125 -13.14 -0.97 -14.08
C ASN A 125 -12.11 -1.81 -13.31
N LEU A 126 -10.93 -1.24 -13.06
CA LEU A 126 -9.87 -1.87 -12.29
C LEU A 126 -10.13 -1.74 -10.77
N ALA A 127 -9.15 -2.09 -9.95
CA ALA A 127 -9.32 -2.24 -8.50
C ALA A 127 -9.95 -1.02 -7.82
N GLN A 128 -9.48 0.19 -8.13
CA GLN A 128 -9.94 1.41 -7.50
C GLN A 128 -11.36 1.85 -7.91
N ALA A 129 -11.86 1.36 -9.04
CA ALA A 129 -13.24 1.63 -9.46
C ALA A 129 -14.30 1.12 -8.46
N SER A 130 -13.96 0.12 -7.65
CA SER A 130 -14.87 -0.46 -6.65
C SER A 130 -15.35 0.56 -5.61
N VAL A 131 -14.48 1.46 -5.18
CA VAL A 131 -14.79 2.54 -4.23
C VAL A 131 -15.86 3.46 -4.82
N TRP A 132 -15.66 3.94 -6.04
CA TRP A 132 -16.56 4.87 -6.73
C TRP A 132 -17.90 4.23 -7.08
N LYS A 133 -17.89 2.94 -7.45
CA LYS A 133 -19.13 2.18 -7.66
C LYS A 133 -19.98 2.06 -6.39
N SER A 134 -19.37 1.97 -5.22
CA SER A 134 -20.11 1.95 -3.95
C SER A 134 -20.93 3.23 -3.73
N TYR A 135 -20.47 4.37 -4.27
CA TYR A 135 -21.19 5.64 -4.28
C TYR A 135 -22.20 5.77 -5.43
N GLY A 136 -22.31 4.77 -6.31
CA GLY A 136 -23.27 4.76 -7.41
C GLY A 136 -22.72 5.28 -8.74
N PHE A 137 -21.43 5.65 -8.81
CA PHE A 137 -20.79 6.00 -10.07
C PHE A 137 -20.57 4.75 -10.93
N SER A 138 -20.62 4.91 -12.22
CA SER A 138 -20.46 3.83 -13.18
C SER A 138 -20.02 4.38 -14.53
N LYS A 139 -19.51 3.50 -15.41
CA LYS A 139 -19.25 3.83 -16.81
C LYS A 139 -20.47 4.43 -17.53
N LYS A 140 -21.71 4.10 -17.10
CA LYS A 140 -22.93 4.55 -17.77
C LYS A 140 -23.34 5.96 -17.41
N ASN A 141 -22.95 6.46 -16.23
CA ASN A 141 -23.41 7.76 -15.75
C ASN A 141 -22.29 8.78 -15.49
N ILE A 142 -21.03 8.36 -15.57
CA ILE A 142 -19.91 9.24 -15.20
C ILE A 142 -19.84 10.52 -16.04
N ASP A 143 -20.22 10.47 -17.30
CA ASP A 143 -20.19 11.62 -18.20
C ASP A 143 -21.17 12.73 -17.77
N GLU A 144 -22.27 12.36 -17.10
CA GLU A 144 -23.26 13.29 -16.53
C GLU A 144 -22.92 13.70 -15.09
N GLN A 145 -22.09 12.91 -14.39
CA GLN A 145 -21.81 13.10 -12.99
C GLN A 145 -20.53 13.89 -12.70
N VAL A 146 -19.61 13.98 -13.66
CA VAL A 146 -18.37 14.74 -13.51
C VAL A 146 -18.19 15.70 -14.67
N SER A 147 -17.91 16.99 -14.36
CA SER A 147 -17.72 18.04 -15.35
C SER A 147 -16.65 19.05 -14.93
N ALA A 148 -16.11 19.75 -15.93
CA ALA A 148 -15.19 20.86 -15.79
C ALA A 148 -15.86 22.09 -16.43
N PRO A 149 -16.56 22.95 -15.67
CA PRO A 149 -17.19 24.16 -16.24
C PRO A 149 -16.14 25.19 -16.70
N ASP A 150 -14.95 25.15 -16.16
CA ASP A 150 -13.78 25.93 -16.57
C ASP A 150 -12.49 25.15 -16.24
N ASP A 151 -11.33 25.70 -16.59
CA ASP A 151 -10.02 25.04 -16.46
C ASP A 151 -9.65 24.67 -15.02
N TYR A 152 -10.26 25.29 -14.01
CA TYR A 152 -9.88 25.14 -12.60
C TYR A 152 -11.04 24.81 -11.67
N THR A 153 -12.19 24.45 -12.23
CA THR A 153 -13.35 24.03 -11.45
C THR A 153 -13.78 22.63 -11.86
N VAL A 154 -13.84 21.72 -10.88
CA VAL A 154 -14.37 20.37 -11.07
C VAL A 154 -15.68 20.24 -10.31
N GLN A 155 -16.73 19.80 -10.98
CA GLN A 155 -18.01 19.49 -10.38
C GLN A 155 -18.27 17.99 -10.38
N LEU A 156 -18.64 17.46 -9.20
CA LEU A 156 -18.96 16.05 -8.99
C LEU A 156 -20.38 15.96 -8.44
N ARG A 157 -21.31 15.49 -9.27
CA ARG A 157 -22.70 15.24 -8.90
C ARG A 157 -22.84 13.81 -8.37
N LEU A 158 -23.33 13.65 -7.15
CA LEU A 158 -23.51 12.33 -6.52
C LEU A 158 -24.70 11.60 -7.15
N PRO A 159 -24.52 10.37 -7.69
CA PRO A 159 -25.58 9.65 -8.40
C PRO A 159 -26.74 9.18 -7.50
N LYS A 160 -26.48 9.08 -6.21
CA LYS A 160 -27.47 8.68 -5.19
C LYS A 160 -27.21 9.44 -3.90
N ALA A 161 -28.15 9.37 -2.96
CA ALA A 161 -27.98 9.94 -1.63
C ALA A 161 -26.79 9.24 -0.92
N ASN A 162 -25.72 9.98 -0.75
CA ASN A 162 -24.52 9.60 -0.01
C ASN A 162 -24.17 10.75 0.93
N ASP A 163 -23.46 10.46 2.01
CA ASP A 163 -22.83 11.52 2.78
C ASP A 163 -21.67 12.11 1.94
N PRO A 164 -21.75 13.41 1.57
CA PRO A 164 -20.71 14.05 0.76
C PRO A 164 -19.34 14.06 1.44
N GLN A 165 -19.28 14.09 2.77
CA GLN A 165 -18.02 14.02 3.53
C GLN A 165 -17.32 12.69 3.33
N LEU A 166 -18.05 11.57 3.22
CA LEU A 166 -17.45 10.26 2.92
C LEU A 166 -16.88 10.19 1.51
N VAL A 167 -17.51 10.87 0.55
CA VAL A 167 -16.99 10.96 -0.82
C VAL A 167 -15.70 11.78 -0.84
N ILE A 168 -15.68 12.94 -0.18
CA ILE A 168 -14.49 13.78 -0.05
C ILE A 168 -13.37 13.02 0.68
N TYR A 169 -13.71 12.32 1.77
CA TYR A 169 -12.75 11.46 2.47
C TYR A 169 -12.15 10.38 1.55
N SER A 170 -12.97 9.76 0.70
CA SER A 170 -12.51 8.77 -0.27
C SER A 170 -11.60 9.35 -1.36
N LEU A 171 -11.79 10.62 -1.74
CA LEU A 171 -10.87 11.33 -2.62
C LEU A 171 -9.50 11.54 -1.97
N GLY A 172 -9.47 11.78 -0.66
CA GLY A 172 -8.23 11.96 0.11
C GLY A 172 -7.58 10.64 0.52
N ALA A 173 -8.31 9.54 0.50
CA ALA A 173 -7.74 8.23 0.80
C ALA A 173 -6.74 7.83 -0.28
N LEU A 174 -5.56 7.45 0.17
CA LEU A 174 -4.40 7.19 -0.66
C LEU A 174 -4.74 6.28 -1.86
N GLY A 175 -4.57 6.81 -3.06
CA GLY A 175 -4.65 6.07 -4.31
C GLY A 175 -6.05 5.89 -4.91
N ASN A 176 -7.13 6.35 -4.28
CA ASN A 176 -8.47 6.18 -4.83
C ASN A 176 -8.72 7.01 -6.11
N LEU A 177 -7.98 8.10 -6.28
CA LEU A 177 -7.97 8.91 -7.50
C LEU A 177 -6.62 9.62 -7.65
N GLY A 178 -5.68 9.03 -8.36
CA GLY A 178 -4.50 9.73 -8.86
C GLY A 178 -4.86 10.50 -10.13
N VAL A 179 -4.59 11.80 -10.15
CA VAL A 179 -4.84 12.63 -11.34
C VAL A 179 -3.72 12.41 -12.35
N LEU A 180 -4.10 12.16 -13.60
CA LEU A 180 -3.23 11.81 -14.71
C LEU A 180 -3.15 12.94 -15.74
N ASP A 181 -1.97 13.18 -16.30
CA ASP A 181 -1.78 13.98 -17.49
C ASP A 181 -2.47 13.30 -18.68
N ARG A 182 -3.69 13.74 -18.96
CA ARG A 182 -4.53 13.21 -20.05
C ARG A 182 -3.80 13.19 -21.38
N LYS A 183 -3.15 14.29 -21.73
CA LYS A 183 -2.47 14.45 -23.03
C LYS A 183 -1.32 13.44 -23.18
N THR A 184 -0.50 13.29 -22.14
CA THR A 184 0.59 12.32 -22.16
C THR A 184 0.07 10.89 -22.24
N VAL A 185 -0.94 10.52 -21.45
CA VAL A 185 -1.49 9.16 -21.48
C VAL A 185 -2.17 8.83 -22.81
N GLN A 186 -2.95 9.76 -23.38
CA GLN A 186 -3.60 9.57 -24.67
C GLN A 186 -2.60 9.37 -25.84
N ASN A 187 -1.43 10.02 -25.79
CA ASN A 187 -0.37 9.81 -26.78
C ASN A 187 0.22 8.38 -26.74
N HIS A 188 0.01 7.65 -25.65
CA HIS A 188 0.48 6.27 -25.47
C HIS A 188 -0.66 5.23 -25.44
N GLU A 189 -1.88 5.66 -25.76
CA GLU A 189 -3.04 4.77 -25.80
C GLU A 189 -2.96 3.82 -27.00
N VAL A 190 -3.27 2.55 -26.74
CA VAL A 190 -3.29 1.49 -27.77
C VAL A 190 -4.62 0.75 -27.71
N ASN A 191 -5.31 0.65 -28.83
CA ASN A 191 -6.59 -0.08 -28.95
C ASN A 191 -7.67 0.35 -27.94
N ASN A 192 -7.80 1.63 -27.67
CA ASN A 192 -8.73 2.19 -26.68
C ASN A 192 -8.53 1.63 -25.24
N ASP A 193 -7.29 1.33 -24.86
CA ASP A 193 -6.95 0.85 -23.55
C ASP A 193 -6.80 1.96 -22.49
N TRP A 194 -7.11 3.21 -22.85
CA TRP A 194 -6.96 4.37 -21.97
C TRP A 194 -5.54 4.51 -21.41
N GLY A 195 -4.52 4.04 -22.14
CA GLY A 195 -3.13 4.04 -21.76
C GLY A 195 -2.78 3.10 -20.59
N ASN A 196 -3.65 2.14 -20.26
CA ASN A 196 -3.44 1.21 -19.14
C ASN A 196 -2.17 0.39 -19.34
N ARG A 197 -1.91 -0.11 -20.55
CA ARG A 197 -0.71 -0.88 -20.84
C ARG A 197 0.57 -0.07 -20.60
N TRP A 198 0.58 1.19 -21.07
CA TRP A 198 1.74 2.06 -20.90
C TRP A 198 1.97 2.42 -19.42
N LEU A 199 0.91 2.77 -18.68
CA LEU A 199 0.97 3.10 -17.26
C LEU A 199 1.32 1.90 -16.37
N THR A 200 1.34 0.67 -16.90
CA THR A 200 1.81 -0.47 -16.14
C THR A 200 3.24 -0.27 -15.66
N THR A 201 4.10 0.33 -16.50
CA THR A 201 5.53 0.54 -16.22
C THR A 201 5.98 2.00 -16.30
N ASN A 202 5.08 2.93 -16.60
CA ASN A 202 5.33 4.35 -16.69
C ASN A 202 4.38 5.14 -15.79
N GLU A 203 4.62 6.45 -15.68
CA GLU A 203 3.77 7.34 -14.91
C GLU A 203 3.46 8.62 -15.69
N ALA A 204 2.39 9.30 -15.30
CA ALA A 204 1.97 10.59 -15.87
C ALA A 204 1.37 11.47 -14.76
N GLY A 205 2.08 11.61 -13.65
CA GLY A 205 1.63 12.30 -12.46
C GLY A 205 2.20 13.70 -12.29
N SER A 206 1.87 14.29 -11.15
CA SER A 206 2.29 15.63 -10.70
C SER A 206 2.97 15.61 -9.33
N GLY A 207 3.23 14.44 -8.78
CA GLY A 207 3.68 14.23 -7.42
C GLY A 207 5.06 14.79 -7.08
N PRO A 208 5.49 14.69 -5.81
CA PRO A 208 6.79 15.20 -5.35
C PRO A 208 7.99 14.47 -5.96
N PHE A 209 7.80 13.28 -6.51
CA PHE A 209 8.80 12.52 -7.24
C PHE A 209 8.24 12.08 -8.60
N SER A 210 9.12 11.98 -9.60
CA SER A 210 8.85 11.36 -10.90
C SER A 210 9.61 10.05 -11.02
N LEU A 211 9.09 9.12 -11.82
CA LEU A 211 9.76 7.85 -12.12
C LEU A 211 11.02 8.10 -12.96
N GLU A 212 12.16 7.58 -12.52
CA GLU A 212 13.39 7.57 -13.31
C GLU A 212 13.54 6.24 -14.04
N THR A 213 13.35 5.13 -13.34
CA THR A 213 13.35 3.78 -13.93
C THR A 213 12.64 2.78 -13.03
N TRP A 214 12.09 1.75 -13.64
CA TRP A 214 11.59 0.58 -12.92
C TRP A 214 11.96 -0.70 -13.67
N GLN A 215 12.68 -1.55 -12.99
CA GLN A 215 12.98 -2.92 -13.41
C GLN A 215 12.27 -3.85 -12.44
N ALA A 216 11.24 -4.57 -12.92
CA ALA A 216 10.40 -5.42 -12.09
C ALA A 216 11.23 -6.45 -11.30
N LYS A 217 10.96 -6.59 -10.01
CA LYS A 217 11.68 -7.47 -9.08
C LYS A 217 13.17 -7.19 -8.95
N ASP A 218 13.60 -5.99 -9.21
CA ASP A 218 14.99 -5.55 -9.03
C ASP A 218 15.01 -4.17 -8.37
N VAL A 219 14.73 -3.11 -9.10
CA VAL A 219 14.85 -1.74 -8.62
C VAL A 219 13.78 -0.82 -9.19
N LEU A 220 13.30 0.10 -8.35
CA LEU A 220 12.52 1.26 -8.78
C LEU A 220 13.22 2.52 -8.27
N LEU A 221 13.49 3.45 -9.18
CA LEU A 221 14.15 4.71 -8.93
C LEU A 221 13.17 5.86 -9.17
N MET A 222 13.04 6.71 -8.16
CA MET A 222 12.30 7.96 -8.26
C MET A 222 13.25 9.13 -8.04
N LYS A 223 13.12 10.18 -8.85
CA LYS A 223 13.85 11.45 -8.70
C LYS A 223 12.91 12.54 -8.23
N ARG A 224 13.43 13.46 -7.44
CA ARG A 224 12.68 14.62 -6.96
C ARG A 224 12.13 15.44 -8.15
N ASN A 225 10.87 15.84 -8.06
CA ASN A 225 10.27 16.83 -8.92
C ASN A 225 10.70 18.23 -8.44
N PRO A 226 11.58 18.95 -9.17
CA PRO A 226 12.04 20.28 -8.75
C PRO A 226 10.93 21.35 -8.87
N ASP A 227 9.95 21.12 -9.74
CA ASP A 227 8.84 22.03 -10.01
C ASP A 227 7.56 21.64 -9.24
N TYR A 228 7.71 20.85 -8.17
CA TYR A 228 6.56 20.45 -7.36
C TYR A 228 5.85 21.68 -6.77
N TRP A 229 4.56 21.71 -6.87
CA TRP A 229 3.72 22.86 -6.50
C TRP A 229 3.69 23.16 -4.98
N ARG A 230 4.18 22.23 -4.14
CA ARG A 230 4.44 22.42 -2.71
C ARG A 230 5.94 22.54 -2.45
N GLU A 231 6.31 22.49 -1.14
CA GLU A 231 7.70 22.37 -0.73
C GLU A 231 8.35 21.14 -1.39
N ALA A 232 9.50 21.36 -1.99
CA ALA A 232 10.24 20.30 -2.65
C ALA A 232 10.65 19.20 -1.65
N ALA A 233 10.60 17.94 -2.10
CA ALA A 233 11.08 16.83 -1.29
C ALA A 233 12.54 17.03 -0.86
N LYS A 234 12.89 16.63 0.36
CA LYS A 234 14.27 16.78 0.89
C LYS A 234 15.25 15.85 0.18
N MET A 235 14.82 14.65 -0.18
CA MET A 235 15.65 13.67 -0.90
C MET A 235 15.64 13.97 -2.39
N ASN A 236 16.80 13.95 -3.03
CA ASN A 236 16.91 14.07 -4.48
C ASN A 236 16.51 12.80 -5.19
N ARG A 237 16.70 11.64 -4.56
CA ARG A 237 16.42 10.33 -5.13
C ARG A 237 15.92 9.36 -4.08
N VAL A 238 14.95 8.52 -4.44
CA VAL A 238 14.49 7.39 -3.65
C VAL A 238 14.70 6.12 -4.48
N VAL A 239 15.41 5.16 -3.91
CA VAL A 239 15.77 3.88 -4.51
C VAL A 239 15.05 2.78 -3.76
N LEU A 240 14.10 2.12 -4.39
CA LEU A 240 13.48 0.92 -3.84
C LEU A 240 14.18 -0.30 -4.43
N ARG A 241 14.72 -1.18 -3.59
CA ARG A 241 15.40 -2.40 -3.99
C ARG A 241 14.57 -3.61 -3.59
N HIS A 242 14.44 -4.55 -4.51
CA HIS A 242 13.72 -5.80 -4.26
C HIS A 242 14.58 -6.78 -3.47
N PHE A 243 14.00 -7.31 -2.40
CA PHE A 243 14.54 -8.43 -1.64
C PHE A 243 13.40 -9.40 -1.34
N GLN A 244 13.55 -10.63 -1.74
CA GLN A 244 12.56 -11.66 -1.45
C GLN A 244 12.67 -12.15 0.00
N GLU A 245 13.90 -12.28 0.51
CA GLU A 245 14.17 -12.89 1.80
C GLU A 245 14.42 -11.86 2.91
N SER A 246 13.70 -11.99 4.01
CA SER A 246 13.81 -11.11 5.18
C SER A 246 15.22 -11.12 5.79
N GLN A 247 15.91 -12.26 5.78
CA GLN A 247 17.28 -12.37 6.28
C GLN A 247 18.26 -11.50 5.48
N THR A 248 18.08 -11.41 4.16
CA THR A 248 18.89 -10.53 3.32
C THR A 248 18.65 -9.06 3.69
N LEU A 249 17.38 -8.65 3.86
CA LEU A 249 17.05 -7.32 4.36
C LEU A 249 17.75 -7.01 5.69
N ARG A 250 17.73 -7.97 6.64
CA ARG A 250 18.39 -7.82 7.94
C ARG A 250 19.90 -7.59 7.80
N LEU A 251 20.57 -8.35 6.93
CA LEU A 251 22.01 -8.20 6.71
C LEU A 251 22.34 -6.85 6.04
N MET A 252 21.52 -6.42 5.07
CA MET A 252 21.76 -5.17 4.33
C MET A 252 21.54 -3.94 5.20
N ILE A 253 20.46 -3.92 6.04
CA ILE A 253 20.23 -2.81 6.96
C ILE A 253 21.30 -2.74 8.05
N ALA A 254 21.72 -3.89 8.63
CA ALA A 254 22.78 -3.94 9.63
C ALA A 254 24.16 -3.49 9.11
N LYS A 255 24.42 -3.62 7.79
CA LYS A 255 25.63 -3.09 7.14
C LYS A 255 25.54 -1.62 6.77
N GLY A 256 24.33 -1.01 6.81
CA GLY A 256 24.12 0.34 6.30
C GLY A 256 24.04 0.43 4.77
N ASP A 257 23.79 -0.68 4.06
CA ASP A 257 23.54 -0.72 2.62
C ASP A 257 22.09 -0.33 2.26
N LEU A 258 21.21 -0.26 3.27
CA LEU A 258 19.85 0.23 3.22
C LEU A 258 19.64 1.26 4.34
N ASP A 259 18.81 2.26 4.07
CA ASP A 259 18.36 3.23 5.09
C ASP A 259 17.07 2.76 5.77
N ILE A 260 16.20 2.07 5.03
CA ILE A 260 14.95 1.51 5.53
C ILE A 260 14.78 0.08 5.02
N ALA A 261 14.31 -0.81 5.88
CA ALA A 261 13.86 -2.16 5.52
C ALA A 261 12.41 -2.37 5.96
N ASN A 262 11.54 -2.76 5.04
CA ASN A 262 10.10 -2.92 5.28
C ASN A 262 9.67 -4.39 5.23
N ASN A 263 8.59 -4.73 5.97
CA ASN A 263 7.89 -6.02 5.91
C ASN A 263 8.77 -7.23 6.23
N MET A 264 9.59 -7.12 7.28
CA MET A 264 10.52 -8.15 7.70
C MET A 264 9.84 -9.21 8.60
N ALA A 265 10.40 -10.43 8.59
CA ALA A 265 9.99 -11.48 9.51
C ALA A 265 10.29 -11.10 10.97
N VAL A 266 9.43 -11.54 11.88
CA VAL A 266 9.54 -11.21 13.32
C VAL A 266 10.87 -11.63 13.94
N SER A 267 11.42 -12.77 13.52
CA SER A 267 12.74 -13.25 13.97
C SER A 267 13.86 -12.26 13.63
N ASP A 268 13.82 -11.70 12.40
CA ASP A 268 14.81 -10.75 11.93
C ASP A 268 14.64 -9.37 12.60
N ILE A 269 13.40 -8.93 12.81
CA ILE A 269 13.08 -7.73 13.59
C ILE A 269 13.61 -7.85 15.02
N ASN A 270 13.40 -9.01 15.68
CA ASN A 270 13.89 -9.24 17.03
C ASN A 270 15.42 -9.31 17.12
N ALA A 271 16.09 -9.75 16.07
CA ALA A 271 17.53 -9.69 15.98
C ALA A 271 18.03 -8.24 15.83
N LEU A 272 17.40 -7.44 14.98
CA LEU A 272 17.74 -6.02 14.77
C LEU A 272 17.47 -5.13 15.98
N ARG A 273 16.49 -5.46 16.84
CA ARG A 273 16.27 -4.73 18.10
C ARG A 273 17.45 -4.77 19.07
N LYS A 274 18.38 -5.72 18.86
CA LYS A 274 19.61 -5.85 19.67
C LYS A 274 20.80 -5.10 19.05
N ASP A 275 20.64 -4.60 17.85
CA ASP A 275 21.67 -3.86 17.14
C ASP A 275 21.57 -2.35 17.51
N PRO A 276 22.61 -1.75 18.11
CA PRO A 276 22.57 -0.37 18.57
C PRO A 276 22.51 0.64 17.42
N ASP A 277 22.91 0.24 16.21
CA ASP A 277 22.94 1.11 15.03
C ASP A 277 21.62 1.07 14.23
N VAL A 278 20.65 0.22 14.63
CA VAL A 278 19.38 0.06 13.95
C VAL A 278 18.20 0.44 14.84
N THR A 279 17.39 1.39 14.37
CA THR A 279 16.12 1.73 15.02
C THR A 279 14.99 0.88 14.45
N VAL A 280 14.26 0.18 15.32
CA VAL A 280 13.08 -0.60 14.95
C VAL A 280 11.82 0.13 15.40
N GLU A 281 11.05 0.62 14.44
CA GLU A 281 9.79 1.32 14.68
C GLU A 281 8.60 0.50 14.23
N ALA A 282 7.51 0.56 15.00
CA ALA A 282 6.21 0.03 14.62
C ALA A 282 5.29 1.17 14.21
N VAL A 283 4.92 1.23 12.93
CA VAL A 283 4.03 2.26 12.40
C VAL A 283 2.61 1.71 12.31
N GLN A 284 1.66 2.43 12.90
CA GLN A 284 0.25 2.06 12.82
C GLN A 284 -0.28 2.33 11.41
N LYS A 285 -0.55 1.27 10.66
CA LYS A 285 -1.18 1.34 9.33
C LYS A 285 -2.71 1.24 9.43
N GLY A 286 -3.42 1.69 8.41
CA GLY A 286 -4.88 1.48 8.25
C GLY A 286 -5.28 0.06 7.88
N THR A 287 -4.40 -0.92 8.01
CA THR A 287 -4.56 -2.30 7.54
C THR A 287 -5.14 -3.19 8.62
N VAL A 288 -6.08 -4.06 8.24
CA VAL A 288 -6.63 -5.12 9.07
C VAL A 288 -6.32 -6.46 8.42
N TYR A 289 -5.66 -7.37 9.15
CA TYR A 289 -5.54 -8.78 8.72
C TYR A 289 -6.82 -9.49 9.10
N TYR A 290 -7.42 -10.20 8.16
CA TYR A 290 -8.70 -10.88 8.38
C TYR A 290 -8.79 -12.20 7.63
N VAL A 291 -9.66 -13.09 8.10
CA VAL A 291 -10.10 -14.28 7.39
C VAL A 291 -11.49 -13.99 6.83
N ALA A 292 -11.63 -13.98 5.51
CA ALA A 292 -12.91 -13.82 4.83
C ALA A 292 -13.55 -15.18 4.57
N MET A 293 -14.84 -15.30 4.85
CA MET A 293 -15.65 -16.50 4.54
C MET A 293 -16.60 -16.17 3.40
N SER A 294 -16.45 -16.84 2.26
CA SER A 294 -17.34 -16.66 1.10
C SER A 294 -18.71 -17.28 1.37
N MET A 295 -19.75 -16.47 1.43
CA MET A 295 -21.12 -16.96 1.59
C MET A 295 -21.67 -17.68 0.34
N LYS A 296 -20.92 -17.68 -0.78
CA LYS A 296 -21.22 -18.50 -1.96
C LYS A 296 -20.79 -19.95 -1.75
N GLU A 297 -19.88 -20.21 -0.83
CA GLU A 297 -19.52 -21.54 -0.39
C GLU A 297 -20.62 -22.09 0.52
N PRO A 298 -21.24 -23.24 0.22
CA PRO A 298 -22.43 -23.74 0.93
C PRO A 298 -22.27 -23.84 2.44
N HIS A 299 -21.10 -24.30 2.92
CA HIS A 299 -20.82 -24.42 4.35
C HIS A 299 -20.87 -23.05 5.05
N PHE A 300 -20.26 -22.02 4.46
CA PHE A 300 -20.22 -20.67 5.03
C PHE A 300 -21.48 -19.85 4.79
N ALA A 301 -22.45 -20.33 4.00
CA ALA A 301 -23.78 -19.74 3.94
C ALA A 301 -24.50 -19.86 5.31
N ASN A 302 -24.22 -20.93 6.07
CA ASN A 302 -24.79 -21.13 7.41
C ASN A 302 -24.13 -20.21 8.46
N PRO A 303 -24.89 -19.34 9.17
CA PRO A 303 -24.34 -18.42 10.18
C PRO A 303 -23.69 -19.14 11.37
N LYS A 304 -24.17 -20.32 11.77
CA LYS A 304 -23.56 -21.11 12.88
C LYS A 304 -22.17 -21.62 12.50
N VAL A 305 -21.95 -22.00 11.22
CA VAL A 305 -20.63 -22.37 10.73
C VAL A 305 -19.68 -21.16 10.80
N ARG A 306 -20.13 -19.98 10.38
CA ARG A 306 -19.31 -18.77 10.48
C ARG A 306 -19.01 -18.39 11.94
N GLU A 307 -19.96 -18.62 12.84
CA GLU A 307 -19.73 -18.42 14.28
C GLU A 307 -18.72 -19.42 14.84
N ALA A 308 -18.82 -20.71 14.46
CA ALA A 308 -17.86 -21.74 14.85
C ALA A 308 -16.45 -21.38 14.41
N VAL A 309 -16.25 -20.91 13.16
CA VAL A 309 -14.94 -20.49 12.68
C VAL A 309 -14.37 -19.33 13.51
N ARG A 310 -15.20 -18.39 13.98
CA ARG A 310 -14.73 -17.30 14.87
C ARG A 310 -14.18 -17.82 16.20
N TYR A 311 -14.75 -18.90 16.75
CA TYR A 311 -14.23 -19.57 17.94
C TYR A 311 -13.02 -20.48 17.65
N LEU A 312 -12.68 -20.71 16.37
CA LEU A 312 -11.50 -21.49 15.96
C LEU A 312 -10.30 -20.61 15.57
N VAL A 313 -10.43 -19.30 15.61
CA VAL A 313 -9.28 -18.40 15.42
C VAL A 313 -8.65 -18.09 16.77
N ASP A 314 -7.37 -18.47 16.95
CA ASP A 314 -6.60 -18.08 18.11
C ASP A 314 -6.04 -16.66 17.98
N TYR A 315 -6.90 -15.67 18.16
CA TYR A 315 -6.54 -14.25 18.03
C TYR A 315 -5.36 -13.86 18.91
N GLN A 316 -5.31 -14.35 20.16
CA GLN A 316 -4.26 -13.99 21.11
C GLN A 316 -2.93 -14.68 20.77
N GLY A 317 -2.97 -15.97 20.46
CA GLY A 317 -1.78 -16.73 20.09
C GLY A 317 -1.16 -16.21 18.80
N ILE A 318 -1.98 -15.94 17.78
CA ILE A 318 -1.52 -15.34 16.50
C ILE A 318 -0.88 -13.98 16.77
N ASN A 319 -1.53 -13.09 17.50
CA ASN A 319 -0.98 -11.76 17.78
C ASN A 319 0.33 -11.84 18.55
N LYS A 320 0.39 -12.67 19.59
CA LYS A 320 1.59 -12.83 20.44
C LYS A 320 2.77 -13.44 19.67
N ALA A 321 2.51 -14.45 18.82
CA ALA A 321 3.56 -15.20 18.14
C ALA A 321 3.99 -14.59 16.81
N LEU A 322 3.04 -14.06 16.02
CA LEU A 322 3.27 -13.63 14.66
C LEU A 322 3.27 -12.11 14.47
N MET A 323 2.73 -11.35 15.43
CA MET A 323 2.59 -9.89 15.34
C MET A 323 3.08 -9.16 16.62
N PRO A 324 4.18 -9.61 17.28
CA PRO A 324 4.59 -9.08 18.58
C PRO A 324 5.02 -7.61 18.48
N GLY A 325 4.33 -6.76 19.24
CA GLY A 325 4.67 -5.34 19.37
C GLY A 325 4.19 -4.43 18.22
N TYR A 326 3.51 -4.97 17.20
CA TYR A 326 2.93 -4.18 16.12
C TYR A 326 1.50 -4.59 15.72
N GLY A 327 1.03 -5.76 16.13
CA GLY A 327 -0.37 -6.17 15.95
C GLY A 327 -1.24 -5.70 17.09
N VAL A 328 -2.39 -5.09 16.77
CA VAL A 328 -3.44 -4.76 17.73
C VAL A 328 -4.61 -5.71 17.49
N LEU A 329 -5.05 -6.41 18.53
CA LEU A 329 -6.22 -7.30 18.45
C LEU A 329 -7.46 -6.49 18.11
N HIS A 330 -8.18 -6.95 17.09
CA HIS A 330 -9.45 -6.38 16.71
C HIS A 330 -10.31 -7.43 15.98
N GLN A 331 -11.62 -7.46 16.27
CA GLN A 331 -12.54 -8.48 15.73
C GLN A 331 -13.70 -7.87 14.94
N ARG A 332 -13.51 -6.65 14.44
CA ARG A 332 -14.47 -5.91 13.63
C ARG A 332 -13.84 -5.48 12.30
N PRO A 333 -14.63 -5.32 11.25
CA PRO A 333 -14.11 -4.91 9.95
C PRO A 333 -13.63 -3.45 9.92
N ILE A 334 -14.21 -2.58 10.76
CA ILE A 334 -13.81 -1.17 10.87
C ILE A 334 -12.76 -1.07 11.98
N LYS A 335 -11.58 -0.54 11.63
CA LYS A 335 -10.43 -0.39 12.52
C LYS A 335 -10.81 0.32 13.82
N ALA A 336 -10.24 -0.12 14.93
CA ALA A 336 -10.39 0.53 16.23
C ALA A 336 -9.99 2.01 16.16
N GLY A 337 -10.80 2.89 16.78
CA GLY A 337 -10.61 4.34 16.77
C GLY A 337 -11.18 5.08 15.54
N MET A 338 -11.69 4.36 14.54
CA MET A 338 -12.42 4.99 13.43
C MET A 338 -13.89 5.25 13.82
N PRO A 339 -14.52 6.28 13.22
CA PRO A 339 -15.96 6.52 13.41
C PRO A 339 -16.78 5.26 13.10
N SER A 340 -17.83 5.02 13.86
CA SER A 340 -18.73 3.85 13.73
C SER A 340 -18.11 2.49 14.06
N THR A 341 -16.90 2.43 14.62
CA THR A 341 -16.33 1.20 15.16
C THR A 341 -17.15 0.70 16.35
N LEU A 342 -17.58 -0.56 16.29
CA LEU A 342 -18.25 -1.23 17.40
C LEU A 342 -17.24 -1.90 18.33
N PRO A 343 -17.55 -2.10 19.61
CA PRO A 343 -16.74 -2.90 20.52
C PRO A 343 -16.50 -4.31 19.98
N ASP A 344 -15.35 -4.88 20.28
CA ASP A 344 -15.05 -6.25 19.90
C ASP A 344 -16.00 -7.25 20.59
N PRO A 345 -16.45 -8.29 19.88
CA PRO A 345 -17.37 -9.29 20.45
C PRO A 345 -16.71 -10.24 21.46
N GLY A 346 -15.39 -10.21 21.59
CA GLY A 346 -14.64 -10.98 22.59
C GLY A 346 -14.51 -12.46 22.29
N TYR A 347 -14.48 -12.88 21.01
CA TYR A 347 -14.21 -14.27 20.63
C TYR A 347 -12.82 -14.69 21.10
N LYS A 348 -12.76 -15.94 21.60
CA LYS A 348 -11.53 -16.63 22.01
C LYS A 348 -11.54 -18.02 21.41
N LEU A 349 -10.37 -18.65 21.30
CA LEU A 349 -10.29 -20.04 20.88
C LEU A 349 -11.09 -20.93 21.84
N ASP A 350 -12.14 -21.58 21.32
CA ASP A 350 -13.02 -22.49 22.06
C ASP A 350 -13.46 -23.63 21.11
N VAL A 351 -12.62 -24.65 21.02
CA VAL A 351 -12.86 -25.81 20.15
C VAL A 351 -14.13 -26.59 20.55
N PRO A 352 -14.43 -26.85 21.84
CA PRO A 352 -15.67 -27.50 22.24
C PRO A 352 -16.92 -26.75 21.77
N ARG A 353 -16.96 -25.43 21.94
CA ARG A 353 -18.07 -24.60 21.49
C ARG A 353 -18.21 -24.62 19.97
N ALA A 354 -17.10 -24.54 19.24
CA ALA A 354 -17.10 -24.61 17.80
C ALA A 354 -17.65 -25.94 17.28
N LYS A 355 -17.24 -27.07 17.86
CA LYS A 355 -17.78 -28.40 17.53
C LYS A 355 -19.29 -28.49 17.76
N LYS A 356 -19.79 -27.94 18.88
CA LYS A 356 -21.23 -27.88 19.14
C LYS A 356 -21.97 -27.11 18.06
N LEU A 357 -21.47 -25.93 17.67
CA LEU A 357 -22.08 -25.11 16.63
C LEU A 357 -22.04 -25.80 15.25
N LEU A 358 -20.96 -26.52 14.93
CA LEU A 358 -20.85 -27.29 13.70
C LEU A 358 -21.87 -28.44 13.68
N ALA A 359 -22.01 -29.18 14.77
CA ALA A 359 -23.01 -30.27 14.89
C ALA A 359 -24.44 -29.71 14.71
N GLU A 360 -24.76 -28.59 15.37
CA GLU A 360 -26.06 -27.89 15.21
C GLU A 360 -26.28 -27.36 13.78
N ALA A 361 -25.20 -27.12 13.03
CA ALA A 361 -25.26 -26.72 11.63
C ALA A 361 -25.34 -27.88 10.65
N GLY A 362 -25.30 -29.15 11.12
CA GLY A 362 -25.34 -30.36 10.31
C GLY A 362 -23.96 -30.89 9.88
N TYR A 363 -22.88 -30.40 10.53
CA TYR A 363 -21.50 -30.81 10.24
C TYR A 363 -20.77 -31.34 11.50
N PRO A 364 -21.28 -32.43 12.14
CA PRO A 364 -20.69 -32.93 13.40
C PRO A 364 -19.24 -33.38 13.27
N ASP A 365 -18.86 -33.87 12.08
CA ASP A 365 -17.50 -34.35 11.75
C ASP A 365 -16.65 -33.30 11.02
N GLY A 366 -17.18 -32.09 10.81
CA GLY A 366 -16.53 -31.01 10.05
C GLY A 366 -16.77 -31.14 8.54
N PHE A 367 -15.87 -30.57 7.75
CA PHE A 367 -15.94 -30.56 6.28
C PHE A 367 -14.61 -30.13 5.64
N ASP A 368 -14.46 -30.43 4.36
CA ASP A 368 -13.30 -29.99 3.56
C ASP A 368 -13.55 -28.61 2.94
N THR A 369 -12.52 -27.77 2.93
CA THR A 369 -12.54 -26.44 2.32
C THR A 369 -11.18 -26.01 1.84
N THR A 370 -11.06 -24.78 1.32
CA THR A 370 -9.80 -24.18 0.90
C THR A 370 -9.56 -22.86 1.63
N LEU A 371 -8.31 -22.61 2.01
CA LEU A 371 -7.84 -21.35 2.58
C LEU A 371 -6.84 -20.72 1.60
N ARG A 372 -7.28 -19.70 0.84
CA ARG A 372 -6.43 -18.97 -0.09
C ARG A 372 -5.68 -17.86 0.64
N VAL A 373 -4.39 -17.74 0.38
CA VAL A 373 -3.53 -16.79 1.08
C VAL A 373 -2.38 -16.33 0.17
N LEU A 374 -1.87 -15.14 0.42
CA LEU A 374 -0.61 -14.69 -0.17
C LEU A 374 0.56 -15.48 0.42
N ALA A 375 1.54 -15.84 -0.41
CA ALA A 375 2.73 -16.57 0.04
C ALA A 375 3.64 -15.75 0.98
N ASP A 376 3.44 -14.43 1.01
CA ASP A 376 4.27 -13.51 1.80
C ASP A 376 3.97 -13.57 3.30
N GLN A 377 4.96 -13.18 4.10
CA GLN A 377 4.80 -13.02 5.54
C GLN A 377 4.08 -11.69 5.90
N PRO A 378 3.25 -11.66 6.96
CA PRO A 378 2.90 -12.75 7.88
C PRO A 378 1.71 -13.61 7.43
N PHE A 379 1.14 -13.39 6.24
CA PHE A 379 -0.10 -14.01 5.77
C PHE A 379 -0.05 -15.54 5.81
N LEU A 380 1.02 -16.14 5.25
CA LEU A 380 1.15 -17.60 5.21
C LEU A 380 1.22 -18.21 6.63
N ASN A 381 1.99 -17.61 7.55
CA ASN A 381 2.08 -18.11 8.91
C ASN A 381 0.76 -17.98 9.68
N ILE A 382 0.01 -16.89 9.46
CA ILE A 382 -1.34 -16.73 10.01
C ILE A 382 -2.29 -17.81 9.45
N ALA A 383 -2.24 -18.08 8.16
CA ALA A 383 -3.06 -19.11 7.53
C ALA A 383 -2.75 -20.52 8.10
N ILE A 384 -1.48 -20.85 8.30
CA ILE A 384 -1.06 -22.12 8.92
C ILE A 384 -1.58 -22.23 10.37
N ALA A 385 -1.51 -21.16 11.15
CA ALA A 385 -2.04 -21.15 12.52
C ALA A 385 -3.56 -21.33 12.53
N VAL A 386 -4.29 -20.66 11.63
CA VAL A 386 -5.74 -20.81 11.48
C VAL A 386 -6.10 -22.22 11.00
N GLN A 387 -5.39 -22.78 10.02
CA GLN A 387 -5.57 -24.16 9.54
C GLN A 387 -5.46 -25.16 10.69
N SER A 388 -4.43 -25.01 11.52
CA SER A 388 -4.18 -25.92 12.67
C SER A 388 -5.35 -25.94 13.67
N THR A 389 -5.95 -24.79 13.95
CA THR A 389 -7.09 -24.69 14.88
C THR A 389 -8.41 -25.14 14.23
N LEU A 390 -8.63 -24.89 12.93
CA LEU A 390 -9.75 -25.41 12.18
C LEU A 390 -9.78 -26.93 12.17
N MET A 391 -8.62 -27.57 11.99
CA MET A 391 -8.48 -29.04 11.97
C MET A 391 -8.90 -29.67 13.29
N GLN A 392 -8.73 -29.03 14.44
CA GLN A 392 -9.17 -29.53 15.75
C GLN A 392 -10.69 -29.73 15.83
N ALA A 393 -11.47 -29.06 14.99
CA ALA A 393 -12.90 -29.20 14.90
C ALA A 393 -13.36 -29.95 13.64
N GLY A 394 -12.47 -30.65 12.94
CA GLY A 394 -12.78 -31.43 11.74
C GLY A 394 -12.86 -30.61 10.45
N ILE A 395 -12.55 -29.32 10.46
CA ILE A 395 -12.52 -28.51 9.23
C ILE A 395 -11.15 -28.65 8.57
N ASN A 396 -11.07 -29.39 7.46
CA ASN A 396 -9.85 -29.62 6.68
C ASN A 396 -9.67 -28.52 5.63
N ALA A 397 -9.01 -27.44 5.98
CA ALA A 397 -8.74 -26.31 5.11
C ALA A 397 -7.43 -26.52 4.34
N LYS A 398 -7.49 -26.81 3.03
CA LYS A 398 -6.30 -26.88 2.18
C LYS A 398 -5.78 -25.48 1.88
N ILE A 399 -4.52 -25.16 2.25
CA ILE A 399 -3.89 -23.90 1.90
C ILE A 399 -3.53 -23.88 0.42
N ILE A 400 -3.88 -22.78 -0.24
CA ILE A 400 -3.55 -22.46 -1.64
C ILE A 400 -2.94 -21.06 -1.66
N THR A 401 -1.71 -20.95 -2.12
CA THR A 401 -0.96 -19.70 -2.30
C THR A 401 -1.06 -19.17 -3.73
#